data_0667e010dee395c9001093df977dc637
#
_entry.id   0667e010dee395c9001093df977dc637
#
_cell.length_a   1.000
_cell.length_b   1.000
_cell.length_c   1.000
_cell.angle_alpha   90.00
_cell.angle_beta   90.00
_cell.angle_gamma   90.00
#
_symmetry.space_group_name_H-M   'P 1'
#
loop_
_entity.id
_entity.type
_entity.pdbx_description
1 polymer ?
#
loop_
_entity_poly.entity_id
_entity_poly.type
_entity_poly.pdbx_seq_one_letter_code
_entity_poly.pdbx_strand_id
1 'polypeptide(L)'
;LDVAGIRVICYFVDDIHNLVNALKRHVELIVIREKDYITNPKPNGYRSFHMIVGVPVYYLDTMEYFPVEIQFRTMAMDFWASMEHRICYKKQPEHREELAAAFQQYAKVLENIEEQFEAYNETGRLGDVNEPEIPWWQMLAQEAEREMQTTESEYLEIEERRM
;
A
#
# COMPACT_ATOMS: atom_id res chain seq x y z
N LEU A 1 5.85 23.72 -3.50
CA LEU A 1 6.00 23.61 -2.04
C LEU A 1 4.59 23.65 -1.45
N ASP A 2 4.18 22.56 -0.81
CA ASP A 2 2.88 22.49 -0.16
C ASP A 2 2.99 23.17 1.21
N VAL A 3 1.98 23.98 1.55
CA VAL A 3 1.95 24.72 2.83
C VAL A 3 1.49 23.78 3.96
N ALA A 4 0.63 22.81 3.64
CA ALA A 4 0.12 21.81 4.57
C ALA A 4 -0.08 20.46 3.87
N GLY A 5 -0.04 19.39 4.67
CA GLY A 5 -0.33 18.04 4.23
C GLY A 5 -1.40 17.40 5.12
N ILE A 6 -2.38 16.77 4.51
CA ILE A 6 -3.45 16.04 5.17
C ILE A 6 -3.40 14.59 4.71
N ARG A 7 -3.59 13.64 5.65
CA ARG A 7 -3.82 12.24 5.32
C ARG A 7 -5.23 11.85 5.69
N VAL A 8 -5.96 11.28 4.74
CA VAL A 8 -7.30 10.75 4.90
C VAL A 8 -7.22 9.24 4.78
N ILE A 9 -7.72 8.54 5.79
CA ILE A 9 -7.78 7.07 5.82
C ILE A 9 -9.22 6.66 5.60
N CYS A 10 -9.46 5.85 4.59
CA CYS A 10 -10.74 5.28 4.21
C CYS A 10 -10.77 3.77 4.52
N TYR A 11 -11.94 3.17 4.53
CA TYR A 11 -12.05 1.72 4.65
C TYR A 11 -11.75 1.04 3.31
N PHE A 12 -12.33 1.53 2.21
CA PHE A 12 -12.27 0.91 0.88
C PHE A 12 -11.82 1.90 -0.20
N VAL A 13 -11.43 1.34 -1.35
CA VAL A 13 -10.98 2.12 -2.51
C VAL A 13 -12.10 3.02 -3.05
N ASP A 14 -13.33 2.52 -3.06
CA ASP A 14 -14.50 3.28 -3.50
C ASP A 14 -14.77 4.52 -2.63
N ASP A 15 -14.52 4.45 -1.32
CA ASP A 15 -14.59 5.62 -0.44
C ASP A 15 -13.61 6.71 -0.89
N ILE A 16 -12.40 6.32 -1.28
CA ILE A 16 -11.38 7.27 -1.79
C ILE A 16 -11.91 7.94 -3.07
N HIS A 17 -12.40 7.17 -4.02
CA HIS A 17 -12.92 7.71 -5.28
C HIS A 17 -14.10 8.64 -5.05
N ASN A 18 -15.00 8.29 -4.14
CA ASN A 18 -16.15 9.12 -3.78
C ASN A 18 -15.72 10.46 -3.16
N LEU A 19 -14.75 10.44 -2.23
CA LEU A 19 -14.21 11.65 -1.59
C LEU A 19 -13.47 12.53 -2.60
N VAL A 20 -12.61 11.94 -3.44
CA VAL A 20 -11.89 12.65 -4.50
C VAL A 20 -12.88 13.35 -5.44
N ASN A 21 -13.91 12.63 -5.88
CA ASN A 21 -14.96 13.20 -6.75
C ASN A 21 -15.78 14.29 -6.05
N ALA A 22 -16.01 14.20 -4.75
CA ALA A 22 -16.68 15.25 -3.99
C ALA A 22 -15.81 16.50 -3.89
N LEU A 23 -14.51 16.36 -3.62
CA LEU A 23 -13.58 17.49 -3.58
C LEU A 23 -13.42 18.18 -4.94
N LYS A 24 -13.39 17.42 -6.03
CA LYS A 24 -13.33 17.97 -7.40
C LYS A 24 -14.57 18.83 -7.75
N ARG A 25 -15.69 18.54 -7.14
CA ARG A 25 -16.94 19.29 -7.33
C ARG A 25 -17.11 20.48 -6.38
N HIS A 26 -16.21 20.62 -5.40
CA HIS A 26 -16.30 21.71 -4.42
C HIS A 26 -15.88 23.02 -5.05
N VAL A 27 -16.80 23.98 -5.11
CA VAL A 27 -16.64 25.24 -5.86
C VAL A 27 -15.52 26.14 -5.38
N GLU A 28 -15.13 26.05 -4.13
CA GLU A 28 -14.08 26.89 -3.54
C GLU A 28 -12.67 26.30 -3.68
N LEU A 29 -12.56 25.01 -4.04
CA LEU A 29 -11.26 24.35 -4.18
C LEU A 29 -10.80 24.35 -5.65
N ILE A 30 -9.51 24.58 -5.84
CA ILE A 30 -8.87 24.45 -7.15
C ILE A 30 -8.01 23.22 -7.14
N VAL A 31 -8.31 22.24 -7.99
CA VAL A 31 -7.44 21.06 -8.15
C VAL A 31 -6.21 21.47 -8.97
N ILE A 32 -5.05 21.43 -8.34
CA ILE A 32 -3.77 21.80 -8.95
C ILE A 32 -3.10 20.59 -9.59
N ARG A 33 -3.13 19.44 -8.90
CA ARG A 33 -2.45 18.21 -9.35
C ARG A 33 -3.08 16.98 -8.74
N GLU A 34 -3.06 15.90 -9.52
CA GLU A 34 -3.45 14.56 -9.07
C GLU A 34 -2.36 13.54 -9.43
N LYS A 35 -2.21 12.54 -8.59
CA LYS A 35 -1.40 11.33 -8.84
C LYS A 35 -2.13 10.12 -8.28
N ASP A 36 -2.55 9.26 -9.17
CA ASP A 36 -3.21 8.02 -8.84
C ASP A 36 -2.19 6.88 -8.81
N TYR A 37 -1.76 6.52 -7.61
CA TYR A 37 -0.95 5.34 -7.34
C TYR A 37 -1.80 4.14 -6.89
N ILE A 38 -3.14 4.24 -6.92
CA ILE A 38 -4.02 3.09 -6.72
C ILE A 38 -4.10 2.32 -8.02
N THR A 39 -4.47 3.01 -9.11
CA THR A 39 -4.53 2.42 -10.46
C THR A 39 -3.13 2.12 -11.04
N ASN A 40 -2.12 2.93 -10.70
CA ASN A 40 -0.75 2.78 -11.16
C ASN A 40 0.24 2.74 -9.99
N PRO A 41 0.34 1.63 -9.26
CA PRO A 41 1.21 1.48 -8.11
C PRO A 41 2.68 1.72 -8.45
N LYS A 42 3.46 2.19 -7.47
CA LYS A 42 4.91 2.28 -7.65
C LYS A 42 5.55 0.88 -7.72
N PRO A 43 6.75 0.76 -8.30
CA PRO A 43 7.43 -0.54 -8.43
C PRO A 43 7.63 -1.31 -7.12
N ASN A 44 7.71 -0.62 -5.98
CA ASN A 44 7.83 -1.24 -4.67
C ASN A 44 6.49 -1.68 -4.06
N GLY A 45 5.35 -1.48 -4.75
CA GLY A 45 4.02 -1.80 -4.26
C GLY A 45 3.31 -0.65 -3.51
N TYR A 46 3.89 0.55 -3.45
CA TYR A 46 3.24 1.70 -2.83
C TYR A 46 1.96 2.10 -3.57
N ARG A 47 0.85 2.22 -2.83
CA ARG A 47 -0.47 2.66 -3.30
C ARG A 47 -0.98 3.83 -2.46
N SER A 48 -1.56 4.82 -3.12
CA SER A 48 -2.21 5.99 -2.51
C SER A 48 -2.79 6.87 -3.62
N PHE A 49 -3.81 7.66 -3.34
CA PHE A 49 -4.21 8.75 -4.21
C PHE A 49 -3.71 10.07 -3.63
N HIS A 50 -3.00 10.87 -4.41
CA HIS A 50 -2.49 12.17 -4.00
C HIS A 50 -3.19 13.28 -4.78
N MET A 51 -3.67 14.28 -4.07
CA MET A 51 -4.27 15.46 -4.66
C MET A 51 -3.63 16.71 -4.06
N ILE A 52 -3.21 17.65 -4.90
CA ILE A 52 -2.84 19.00 -4.45
C ILE A 52 -3.99 19.91 -4.81
N VAL A 53 -4.55 20.56 -3.80
CA VAL A 53 -5.64 21.51 -3.94
C VAL A 53 -5.22 22.90 -3.49
N GLY A 54 -5.68 23.92 -4.21
CA GLY A 54 -5.62 25.30 -3.74
C GLY A 54 -6.82 25.56 -2.82
N VAL A 55 -6.52 25.90 -1.57
CA VAL A 55 -7.52 26.27 -0.57
C VAL A 55 -7.55 27.79 -0.47
N PRO A 56 -8.72 28.44 -0.65
CA PRO A 56 -8.82 29.89 -0.52
C PRO A 56 -8.68 30.30 0.96
N VAL A 57 -7.80 31.25 1.20
CA VAL A 57 -7.63 31.87 2.51
C VAL A 57 -7.93 33.34 2.38
N TYR A 58 -8.87 33.82 3.16
CA TYR A 58 -9.29 35.22 3.18
C TYR A 58 -8.55 35.95 4.31
N TYR A 59 -7.86 37.00 3.94
CA TYR A 59 -7.17 37.86 4.90
C TYR A 59 -7.49 39.31 4.58
N LEU A 60 -8.21 40.00 5.47
CA LEU A 60 -8.73 41.34 5.27
C LEU A 60 -9.51 41.44 3.93
N ASP A 61 -9.03 42.23 3.00
CA ASP A 61 -9.67 42.47 1.70
C ASP A 61 -9.06 41.64 0.55
N THR A 62 -8.17 40.70 0.89
CA THR A 62 -7.52 39.85 -0.11
C THR A 62 -7.89 38.36 0.06
N MET A 63 -7.89 37.63 -1.04
CA MET A 63 -8.07 36.22 -1.08
C MET A 63 -6.90 35.59 -1.86
N GLU A 64 -6.23 34.60 -1.25
CA GLU A 64 -5.13 33.88 -1.87
C GLU A 64 -5.36 32.37 -1.77
N TYR A 65 -4.90 31.63 -2.77
CA TYR A 65 -4.95 30.17 -2.76
C TYR A 65 -3.64 29.59 -2.24
N PHE A 66 -3.74 28.73 -1.21
CA PHE A 66 -2.60 28.03 -0.65
C PHE A 66 -2.63 26.54 -1.06
N PRO A 67 -1.54 26.00 -1.57
CA PRO A 67 -1.47 24.59 -1.97
C PRO A 67 -1.42 23.68 -0.73
N VAL A 68 -2.35 22.72 -0.70
CA VAL A 68 -2.45 21.69 0.34
C VAL A 68 -2.39 20.33 -0.34
N GLU A 69 -1.47 19.45 0.10
CA GLU A 69 -1.44 18.07 -0.33
C GLU A 69 -2.42 17.22 0.51
N ILE A 70 -3.28 16.48 -0.16
CA ILE A 70 -4.18 15.50 0.46
C ILE A 70 -3.77 14.12 -0.03
N GLN A 71 -3.39 13.24 0.90
CA GLN A 71 -3.07 11.84 0.62
C GLN A 71 -4.23 10.97 1.09
N PHE A 72 -4.86 10.28 0.16
CA PHE A 72 -5.91 9.31 0.46
C PHE A 72 -5.33 7.90 0.44
N ARG A 73 -5.60 7.13 1.46
CA ARG A 73 -5.21 5.74 1.60
C ARG A 73 -6.35 4.95 2.21
N THR A 74 -6.41 3.67 1.89
CA THR A 74 -7.16 2.75 2.72
C THR A 74 -6.34 2.36 3.96
N MET A 75 -6.97 1.64 4.90
CA MET A 75 -6.27 1.13 6.08
C MET A 75 -5.12 0.19 5.68
N ALA A 76 -5.33 -0.66 4.68
CA ALA A 76 -4.31 -1.57 4.17
C ALA A 76 -3.13 -0.83 3.52
N MET A 77 -3.41 0.20 2.72
CA MET A 77 -2.38 1.05 2.11
C MET A 77 -1.56 1.81 3.14
N ASP A 78 -2.21 2.34 4.19
CA ASP A 78 -1.50 3.09 5.23
C ASP A 78 -0.68 2.18 6.13
N PHE A 79 -1.17 0.98 6.44
CA PHE A 79 -0.42 -0.04 7.13
C PHE A 79 0.85 -0.41 6.35
N TRP A 80 0.71 -0.75 5.06
CA TRP A 80 1.84 -1.09 4.21
C TRP A 80 2.89 0.03 4.16
N ALA A 81 2.44 1.27 3.91
CA ALA A 81 3.35 2.42 3.79
C ALA A 81 4.07 2.74 5.11
N SER A 82 3.39 2.53 6.24
CA SER A 82 3.97 2.73 7.57
C SER A 82 5.03 1.69 7.88
N MET A 83 4.79 0.42 7.52
CA MET A 83 5.76 -0.66 7.71
C MET A 83 6.97 -0.51 6.79
N GLU A 84 6.75 -0.22 5.51
CA GLU A 84 7.83 0.03 4.54
C GLU A 84 8.74 1.17 5.03
N HIS A 85 8.16 2.30 5.39
CA HIS A 85 8.93 3.43 5.91
C HIS A 85 9.70 3.06 7.19
N ARG A 86 9.08 2.35 8.14
CA ARG A 86 9.70 1.94 9.39
C ARG A 86 10.90 1.03 9.19
N ILE A 87 10.80 0.10 8.24
CA ILE A 87 11.80 -0.93 7.98
C ILE A 87 12.90 -0.39 7.07
N CYS A 88 12.53 0.29 5.98
CA CYS A 88 13.47 0.74 4.97
C CYS A 88 14.23 2.02 5.37
N TYR A 89 13.60 2.94 6.12
CA TYR A 89 14.23 4.20 6.50
C TYR A 89 15.41 4.04 7.48
N LYS A 90 15.38 3.03 8.37
CA LYS A 90 16.40 2.83 9.42
C LYS A 90 17.54 1.89 9.04
N LYS A 91 17.39 1.15 7.96
CA LYS A 91 18.41 0.20 7.50
C LYS A 91 18.94 0.68 6.17
N GLN A 92 20.26 0.84 6.04
CA GLN A 92 20.91 0.77 4.73
C GLN A 92 20.99 -0.73 4.40
N PRO A 93 20.08 -1.28 3.64
CA PRO A 93 20.02 -2.71 3.52
C PRO A 93 21.01 -3.16 2.47
N GLU A 94 21.88 -4.08 2.88
CA GLU A 94 22.69 -4.88 1.95
C GLU A 94 21.80 -5.66 0.96
N HIS A 95 20.50 -5.89 1.32
CA HIS A 95 19.49 -6.61 0.56
C HIS A 95 18.30 -5.74 0.10
N ARG A 96 18.58 -4.56 -0.43
CA ARG A 96 17.53 -3.58 -0.79
C ARG A 96 16.56 -4.09 -1.85
N GLU A 97 17.06 -4.85 -2.82
CA GLU A 97 16.25 -5.39 -3.93
C GLU A 97 15.33 -6.52 -3.45
N GLU A 98 15.83 -7.43 -2.63
CA GLU A 98 15.05 -8.52 -2.02
C GLU A 98 13.93 -7.97 -1.14
N LEU A 99 14.25 -6.95 -0.34
CA LEU A 99 13.29 -6.29 0.52
C LEU A 99 12.19 -5.57 -0.30
N ALA A 100 12.57 -4.90 -1.39
CA ALA A 100 11.61 -4.26 -2.28
C ALA A 100 10.67 -5.27 -2.96
N ALA A 101 11.21 -6.42 -3.38
CA ALA A 101 10.41 -7.51 -3.94
C ALA A 101 9.42 -8.10 -2.90
N ALA A 102 9.87 -8.32 -1.67
CA ALA A 102 9.01 -8.78 -0.58
C ALA A 102 7.89 -7.77 -0.29
N PHE A 103 8.21 -6.46 -0.19
CA PHE A 103 7.20 -5.43 0.02
C PHE A 103 6.19 -5.34 -1.12
N GLN A 104 6.62 -5.58 -2.37
CA GLN A 104 5.70 -5.65 -3.51
C GLN A 104 4.72 -6.84 -3.38
N GLN A 105 5.20 -8.00 -2.92
CA GLN A 105 4.34 -9.15 -2.66
C GLN A 105 3.34 -8.87 -1.52
N TYR A 106 3.80 -8.28 -0.43
CA TYR A 106 2.92 -7.91 0.69
C TYR A 106 1.85 -6.91 0.28
N ALA A 107 2.17 -5.96 -0.61
CA ALA A 107 1.19 -5.04 -1.16
C ALA A 107 0.06 -5.78 -1.88
N LYS A 108 0.38 -6.78 -2.71
CA LYS A 108 -0.61 -7.60 -3.43
C LYS A 108 -1.47 -8.43 -2.48
N VAL A 109 -0.88 -8.99 -1.42
CA VAL A 109 -1.64 -9.75 -0.42
C VAL A 109 -2.63 -8.85 0.30
N LEU A 110 -2.20 -7.66 0.72
CA LEU A 110 -3.07 -6.69 1.38
C LEU A 110 -4.19 -6.18 0.45
N GLU A 111 -3.88 -5.96 -0.82
CA GLU A 111 -4.86 -5.58 -1.85
C GLU A 111 -5.94 -6.65 -2.00
N ASN A 112 -5.55 -7.91 -2.13
CA ASN A 112 -6.50 -9.03 -2.24
C ASN A 112 -7.39 -9.16 -1.01
N ILE A 113 -6.83 -9.01 0.21
CA ILE A 113 -7.61 -9.04 1.45
C ILE A 113 -8.61 -7.87 1.48
N GLU A 114 -8.20 -6.69 1.07
CA GLU A 114 -9.06 -5.50 1.02
C GLU A 114 -10.23 -5.68 0.06
N GLU A 115 -9.96 -6.18 -1.16
CA GLU A 115 -10.98 -6.49 -2.17
C GLU A 115 -12.02 -7.51 -1.65
N GLN A 116 -11.58 -8.52 -0.90
CA GLN A 116 -12.47 -9.49 -0.28
C GLN A 116 -13.39 -8.85 0.76
N PHE A 117 -12.86 -7.97 1.61
CA PHE A 117 -13.67 -7.24 2.58
C PHE A 117 -14.66 -6.28 1.92
N GLU A 118 -14.24 -5.60 0.86
CA GLU A 118 -15.11 -4.71 0.08
C GLU A 118 -16.25 -5.48 -0.56
N ALA A 119 -15.96 -6.60 -1.23
CA ALA A 119 -16.97 -7.47 -1.82
C ALA A 119 -17.96 -8.03 -0.77
N TYR A 120 -17.46 -8.40 0.41
CA TYR A 120 -18.32 -8.84 1.52
C TYR A 120 -19.21 -7.71 2.03
N ASN A 121 -18.68 -6.50 2.14
CA ASN A 121 -19.42 -5.32 2.58
C ASN A 121 -20.58 -4.98 1.63
N GLU A 122 -20.37 -5.14 0.31
CA GLU A 122 -21.37 -4.86 -0.72
C GLU A 122 -22.45 -5.95 -0.83
N THR A 123 -22.05 -7.20 -0.77
CA THR A 123 -22.92 -8.33 -1.11
C THR A 123 -23.43 -9.08 0.12
N GLY A 124 -22.85 -8.87 1.30
CA GLY A 124 -23.07 -9.68 2.49
C GLY A 124 -22.59 -11.12 2.34
N ARG A 125 -21.77 -11.39 1.31
CA ARG A 125 -21.16 -12.71 1.04
C ARG A 125 -19.67 -12.49 0.79
N LEU A 126 -18.85 -13.43 1.24
CA LEU A 126 -17.47 -13.52 0.76
C LEU A 126 -17.54 -13.65 -0.75
N GLY A 127 -16.95 -12.69 -1.48
CA GLY A 127 -16.86 -12.76 -2.93
C GLY A 127 -16.26 -14.09 -3.33
N ASP A 128 -16.59 -14.58 -4.53
CA ASP A 128 -15.85 -15.68 -5.13
C ASP A 128 -14.39 -15.22 -5.25
N VAL A 129 -13.65 -15.52 -4.22
CA VAL A 129 -12.21 -15.33 -4.23
C VAL A 129 -11.73 -16.23 -5.35
N ASN A 130 -11.16 -15.64 -6.41
CA ASN A 130 -10.16 -16.37 -7.15
C ASN A 130 -9.07 -16.68 -6.14
N GLU A 131 -9.23 -17.83 -5.47
CA GLU A 131 -8.19 -18.34 -4.59
C GLU A 131 -6.89 -18.28 -5.40
N PRO A 132 -5.86 -17.61 -4.93
CA PRO A 132 -4.56 -17.79 -5.56
C PRO A 132 -4.38 -19.29 -5.64
N GLU A 133 -3.95 -19.83 -6.79
CA GLU A 133 -3.84 -21.27 -7.05
C GLU A 133 -3.20 -22.05 -5.90
N ILE A 134 -2.53 -21.30 -5.00
CA ILE A 134 -1.98 -21.81 -3.74
C ILE A 134 -2.30 -20.77 -2.64
N PRO A 135 -3.07 -21.12 -1.58
CA PRO A 135 -3.30 -20.26 -0.42
C PRO A 135 -1.97 -19.81 0.20
N TRP A 136 -1.90 -18.57 0.64
CA TRP A 136 -0.67 -17.96 1.20
C TRP A 136 -0.03 -18.81 2.32
N TRP A 137 -0.83 -19.50 3.13
CA TRP A 137 -0.34 -20.39 4.17
C TRP A 137 0.29 -21.69 3.61
N GLN A 138 -0.14 -22.14 2.43
CA GLN A 138 0.53 -23.25 1.72
C GLN A 138 1.85 -22.81 1.09
N MET A 139 1.91 -21.55 0.59
CA MET A 139 3.19 -20.97 0.12
C MET A 139 4.21 -20.91 1.25
N LEU A 140 3.79 -20.41 2.44
CA LEU A 140 4.66 -20.40 3.61
C LEU A 140 5.05 -21.80 4.07
N ALA A 141 4.15 -22.77 4.03
CA ALA A 141 4.46 -24.15 4.37
C ALA A 141 5.47 -24.77 3.39
N GLN A 142 5.30 -24.54 2.08
CA GLN A 142 6.25 -25.01 1.06
C GLN A 142 7.63 -24.35 1.20
N GLU A 143 7.67 -23.07 1.56
CA GLU A 143 8.92 -22.34 1.77
C GLU A 143 9.66 -22.88 3.02
N ALA A 144 8.94 -23.10 4.12
CA ALA A 144 9.47 -23.71 5.33
C ALA A 144 9.97 -25.16 5.08
N GLU A 145 9.26 -25.96 4.28
CA GLU A 145 9.71 -27.30 3.89
C GLU A 145 10.99 -27.25 3.03
N ARG A 146 11.10 -26.28 2.11
CA ARG A 146 12.33 -26.08 1.32
C ARG A 146 13.51 -25.69 2.19
N GLU A 147 13.32 -24.77 3.13
CA GLU A 147 14.38 -24.35 4.05
C GLU A 147 14.84 -25.52 4.94
N MET A 148 13.91 -26.34 5.44
CA MET A 148 14.25 -27.53 6.21
C MET A 148 15.05 -28.56 5.39
N GLN A 149 14.64 -28.83 4.14
CA GLN A 149 15.35 -29.76 3.25
C GLN A 149 16.75 -29.25 2.89
N THR A 150 16.92 -27.93 2.70
CA THR A 150 18.22 -27.34 2.42
C THR A 150 19.14 -27.47 3.63
N THR A 151 18.64 -27.20 4.82
CA THR A 151 19.39 -27.33 6.08
C THR A 151 19.78 -28.77 6.36
N GLU A 152 18.88 -29.72 6.12
CA GLU A 152 19.15 -31.15 6.31
C GLU A 152 20.21 -31.67 5.32
N SER A 153 20.15 -31.19 4.06
CA SER A 153 21.16 -31.51 3.03
C SER A 153 22.55 -30.96 3.41
N GLU A 154 22.62 -29.73 3.90
CA GLU A 154 23.86 -29.11 4.36
C GLU A 154 24.45 -29.85 5.59
N TYR A 155 23.62 -30.31 6.52
CA TYR A 155 24.04 -31.10 7.66
C TYR A 155 24.63 -32.43 7.23
N LEU A 156 24.03 -33.15 6.29
CA LEU A 156 24.52 -34.43 5.76
C LEU A 156 25.85 -34.24 5.01
N GLU A 157 26.02 -33.20 4.21
CA GLU A 157 27.29 -32.90 3.56
C GLU A 157 28.43 -32.59 4.54
N ILE A 158 28.13 -31.97 5.67
CA ILE A 158 29.12 -31.67 6.72
C ILE A 158 29.52 -32.95 7.46
N GLU A 159 28.59 -33.87 7.71
CA GLU A 159 28.91 -35.17 8.34
C GLU A 159 29.72 -36.05 7.42
N GLU A 160 29.41 -36.12 6.11
CA GLU A 160 30.21 -36.89 5.15
C GLU A 160 31.64 -36.36 5.00
N ARG A 161 31.88 -35.06 5.15
CA ARG A 161 33.24 -34.47 5.14
C ARG A 161 34.02 -34.70 6.43
N ARG A 162 33.37 -35.15 7.49
CA ARG A 162 34.03 -35.45 8.80
C ARG A 162 34.41 -36.90 9.00
N MET A 163 33.93 -37.82 8.15
CA MET A 163 34.33 -39.22 8.11
C MET A 163 35.49 -39.44 7.13
#